data_e3416e431bdce2bbfe1cbe14061342ca
#
_entry.id   e3416e431bdce2bbfe1cbe14061342ca
#
_cell.length_a   1.000
_cell.length_b   1.000
_cell.length_c   1.000
_cell.angle_alpha   90.00
_cell.angle_beta   90.00
_cell.angle_gamma   90.00
#
_symmetry.space_group_name_H-M   'P 1'
#
loop_
_entity.id
_entity.type
_entity.pdbx_description
1 polymer ?
#
loop_
_entity_poly.entity_id
_entity_poly.type
_entity_poly.pdbx_seq_one_letter_code
_entity_poly.pdbx_strand_id
1 'polypeptide(L)'
;MSCPDLGLISVIIPAYNVEATLLKCVESVIRQTYQHTEIILVDDGSLDGTPDLCDEIASRYPSCMVIHRENGGLSAARNTGIDHASGQYLYFLDSDDYIGDIELSSLVHAANDNRADIVIGGFTKISESNVSEAYAIPDGSVSELNYWQRASHDKTYSRTEYIVSWGKLFKRQLFNSIRFDEGKIHEDEFIIHKLIADAQNVYFCSVSEYYYVSNDKSIMSNETPSSKLDGIEAYLCRSNYFLTRQWSDLAFDLLIQTKQLLLGVNDDIGDEDRTRFSSYLREWRSLYKRSVSFSCLFRIDGLSTTFYYLFPMTYRFLKELLETNGVE
;
A
#
# COMPACT_ATOMS: atom_id res chain seq x y z
N MET A 1 -4.46 34.70 -1.92
CA MET A 1 -3.91 34.27 -3.23
C MET A 1 -4.79 33.13 -3.68
N SER A 2 -5.39 33.20 -4.89
CA SER A 2 -6.17 32.10 -5.43
C SER A 2 -5.22 30.91 -5.65
N CYS A 3 -5.58 29.74 -5.13
CA CYS A 3 -4.88 28.49 -5.45
C CYS A 3 -4.80 28.37 -6.98
N PRO A 4 -3.65 28.06 -7.58
CA PRO A 4 -3.61 27.77 -9.01
C PRO A 4 -4.59 26.64 -9.29
N ASP A 5 -5.40 26.79 -10.32
CA ASP A 5 -6.31 25.73 -10.75
C ASP A 5 -5.47 24.59 -11.37
N LEU A 6 -5.14 23.62 -10.55
CA LEU A 6 -4.35 22.42 -10.94
C LEU A 6 -5.23 21.32 -11.51
N GLY A 7 -6.51 21.63 -11.72
CA GLY A 7 -7.45 20.65 -12.21
C GLY A 7 -8.19 19.90 -11.09
N LEU A 8 -9.20 19.15 -11.49
CA LEU A 8 -10.05 18.39 -10.59
C LEU A 8 -9.27 17.24 -9.93
N ILE A 9 -9.49 17.03 -8.63
CA ILE A 9 -9.04 15.83 -7.90
C ILE A 9 -10.23 14.92 -7.69
N SER A 10 -10.12 13.66 -8.10
CA SER A 10 -11.07 12.61 -7.74
C SER A 10 -10.60 11.94 -6.46
N VAL A 11 -11.34 12.14 -5.37
CA VAL A 11 -11.13 11.44 -4.10
C VAL A 11 -11.95 10.16 -4.11
N ILE A 12 -11.26 9.03 -4.16
CA ILE A 12 -11.88 7.70 -4.24
C ILE A 12 -11.92 7.12 -2.82
N ILE A 13 -13.14 6.81 -2.35
CA ILE A 13 -13.39 6.28 -1.01
C ILE A 13 -14.10 4.93 -1.14
N PRO A 14 -13.39 3.81 -1.04
CA PRO A 14 -14.00 2.49 -0.97
C PRO A 14 -14.70 2.33 0.39
N ALA A 15 -15.92 1.79 0.40
CA ALA A 15 -16.72 1.61 1.61
C ALA A 15 -17.24 0.16 1.68
N TYR A 16 -17.04 -0.50 2.82
CA TYR A 16 -17.58 -1.82 3.12
C TYR A 16 -17.82 -1.99 4.62
N ASN A 17 -19.09 -1.98 5.07
CA ASN A 17 -19.49 -2.09 6.48
C ASN A 17 -18.82 -1.03 7.38
N VAL A 18 -18.95 0.25 7.00
CA VAL A 18 -18.27 1.40 7.64
C VAL A 18 -19.25 2.51 8.06
N GLU A 19 -20.48 2.17 8.37
CA GLU A 19 -21.52 3.14 8.77
C GLU A 19 -21.09 4.09 9.90
N ALA A 20 -20.21 3.61 10.80
CA ALA A 20 -19.73 4.38 11.95
C ALA A 20 -18.68 5.45 11.62
N THR A 21 -17.92 5.31 10.52
CA THR A 21 -16.76 6.14 10.20
C THR A 21 -16.93 6.96 8.92
N LEU A 22 -17.72 6.47 7.97
CA LEU A 22 -17.85 7.03 6.63
C LEU A 22 -18.18 8.52 6.61
N LEU A 23 -19.14 8.97 7.45
CA LEU A 23 -19.52 10.39 7.45
C LEU A 23 -18.36 11.30 7.85
N LYS A 24 -17.58 10.93 8.88
CA LYS A 24 -16.39 11.67 9.31
C LYS A 24 -15.34 11.73 8.19
N CYS A 25 -15.12 10.61 7.51
CA CYS A 25 -14.21 10.49 6.38
C CYS A 25 -14.61 11.50 5.27
N VAL A 26 -15.84 11.44 4.78
CA VAL A 26 -16.34 12.33 3.72
C VAL A 26 -16.33 13.80 4.13
N GLU A 27 -16.78 14.13 5.34
CA GLU A 27 -16.78 15.52 5.81
C GLU A 27 -15.36 16.08 5.91
N SER A 28 -14.33 15.26 6.11
CA SER A 28 -12.94 15.69 6.07
C SER A 28 -12.50 16.16 4.68
N VAL A 29 -13.04 15.55 3.63
CA VAL A 29 -12.82 15.97 2.24
C VAL A 29 -13.63 17.23 1.90
N ILE A 30 -14.88 17.34 2.37
CA ILE A 30 -15.72 18.52 2.13
C ILE A 30 -15.10 19.80 2.76
N ARG A 31 -14.39 19.66 3.88
CA ARG A 31 -13.74 20.80 4.57
C ARG A 31 -12.40 21.23 3.98
N GLN A 32 -11.90 20.52 2.96
CA GLN A 32 -10.61 20.86 2.37
C GLN A 32 -10.52 22.32 1.90
N THR A 33 -9.37 22.93 2.08
CA THR A 33 -9.10 24.28 1.52
C THR A 33 -9.01 24.27 0.00
N TYR A 34 -8.69 23.14 -0.60
CA TYR A 34 -8.77 22.91 -2.04
C TYR A 34 -10.17 22.42 -2.43
N GLN A 35 -10.96 23.30 -3.05
CA GLN A 35 -12.38 23.04 -3.33
C GLN A 35 -12.67 22.34 -4.68
N HIS A 36 -11.68 22.22 -5.56
CA HIS A 36 -11.87 21.62 -6.87
C HIS A 36 -11.72 20.11 -6.80
N THR A 37 -12.69 19.47 -6.14
CA THR A 37 -12.71 18.03 -5.87
C THR A 37 -14.04 17.40 -6.25
N GLU A 38 -14.00 16.16 -6.70
CA GLU A 38 -15.12 15.25 -6.71
C GLU A 38 -14.87 14.10 -5.77
N ILE A 39 -15.89 13.58 -5.11
CA ILE A 39 -15.83 12.44 -4.19
C ILE A 39 -16.54 11.28 -4.85
N ILE A 40 -15.87 10.14 -4.94
CA ILE A 40 -16.44 8.91 -5.50
C ILE A 40 -16.50 7.88 -4.37
N LEU A 41 -17.71 7.72 -3.81
CA LEU A 41 -17.99 6.67 -2.84
C LEU A 41 -18.29 5.37 -3.59
N VAL A 42 -17.57 4.32 -3.28
CA VAL A 42 -17.82 3.00 -3.85
C VAL A 42 -18.21 2.05 -2.74
N ASP A 43 -19.51 1.81 -2.59
CA ASP A 43 -20.05 0.81 -1.69
C ASP A 43 -19.87 -0.58 -2.30
N ASP A 44 -18.98 -1.36 -1.71
CA ASP A 44 -18.59 -2.71 -2.17
C ASP A 44 -19.51 -3.79 -1.59
N GLY A 45 -20.83 -3.56 -1.67
CA GLY A 45 -21.85 -4.54 -1.26
C GLY A 45 -21.96 -4.68 0.26
N SER A 46 -22.01 -3.56 0.99
CA SER A 46 -22.16 -3.54 2.43
C SER A 46 -23.46 -4.16 2.89
N LEU A 47 -23.46 -4.71 4.13
CA LEU A 47 -24.58 -5.40 4.75
C LEU A 47 -25.13 -4.66 5.98
N ASP A 48 -24.50 -3.56 6.39
CA ASP A 48 -24.91 -2.66 7.47
C ASP A 48 -25.64 -1.42 6.91
N GLY A 49 -25.68 -0.31 7.64
CA GLY A 49 -26.29 0.96 7.21
C GLY A 49 -25.44 1.77 6.21
N THR A 50 -24.29 1.26 5.77
CA THR A 50 -23.40 1.97 4.85
C THR A 50 -24.04 2.38 3.51
N PRO A 51 -24.85 1.52 2.82
CA PRO A 51 -25.48 1.90 1.54
C PRO A 51 -26.42 3.10 1.70
N ASP A 52 -27.31 3.07 2.67
CA ASP A 52 -28.26 4.15 2.96
C ASP A 52 -27.54 5.45 3.32
N LEU A 53 -26.45 5.36 4.10
CA LEU A 53 -25.60 6.49 4.46
C LEU A 53 -24.89 7.07 3.23
N CYS A 54 -24.41 6.25 2.30
CA CYS A 54 -23.83 6.71 1.04
C CYS A 54 -24.82 7.55 0.23
N ASP A 55 -26.07 7.08 0.09
CA ASP A 55 -27.14 7.80 -0.62
C ASP A 55 -27.52 9.12 0.08
N GLU A 56 -27.57 9.13 1.41
CA GLU A 56 -27.78 10.35 2.19
C GLU A 56 -26.69 11.38 1.93
N ILE A 57 -25.41 10.96 1.98
CA ILE A 57 -24.24 11.79 1.73
C ILE A 57 -24.30 12.38 0.31
N ALA A 58 -24.57 11.56 -0.72
CA ALA A 58 -24.65 12.04 -2.09
C ALA A 58 -25.81 13.02 -2.30
N SER A 59 -26.94 12.82 -1.62
CA SER A 59 -28.05 13.77 -1.67
C SER A 59 -27.72 15.11 -1.04
N ARG A 60 -26.84 15.13 -0.03
CA ARG A 60 -26.43 16.32 0.72
C ARG A 60 -25.30 17.09 0.05
N TYR A 61 -24.37 16.40 -0.59
CA TYR A 61 -23.15 16.98 -1.17
C TYR A 61 -23.08 16.76 -2.69
N PRO A 62 -23.38 17.77 -3.51
CA PRO A 62 -23.42 17.62 -4.99
C PRO A 62 -22.07 17.21 -5.63
N SER A 63 -20.95 17.41 -4.94
CA SER A 63 -19.63 16.94 -5.39
C SER A 63 -19.38 15.46 -5.11
N CYS A 64 -20.31 14.75 -4.47
CA CYS A 64 -20.21 13.35 -4.13
C CYS A 64 -21.10 12.51 -5.04
N MET A 65 -20.52 11.48 -5.68
CA MET A 65 -21.26 10.44 -6.38
C MET A 65 -21.12 9.12 -5.64
N VAL A 66 -22.13 8.27 -5.74
CA VAL A 66 -22.14 6.92 -5.15
C VAL A 66 -22.25 5.87 -6.23
N ILE A 67 -21.53 4.79 -6.05
CA ILE A 67 -21.62 3.60 -6.89
C ILE A 67 -21.78 2.40 -5.96
N HIS A 68 -22.93 1.74 -6.04
CA HIS A 68 -23.16 0.46 -5.39
C HIS A 68 -22.77 -0.68 -6.31
N ARG A 69 -22.06 -1.67 -5.77
CA ARG A 69 -21.65 -2.86 -6.51
C ARG A 69 -21.80 -4.12 -5.68
N GLU A 70 -21.75 -5.28 -6.31
CA GLU A 70 -21.57 -6.54 -5.60
C GLU A 70 -20.15 -6.59 -4.98
N ASN A 71 -20.04 -7.19 -3.79
CA ASN A 71 -18.76 -7.28 -3.09
C ASN A 71 -17.69 -7.97 -3.95
N GLY A 72 -16.59 -7.30 -4.18
CA GLY A 72 -15.44 -7.78 -4.95
C GLY A 72 -14.11 -7.48 -4.27
N GLY A 73 -14.16 -6.87 -3.07
CA GLY A 73 -13.01 -6.50 -2.28
C GLY A 73 -12.40 -5.13 -2.65
N LEU A 74 -11.46 -4.69 -1.82
CA LEU A 74 -10.88 -3.34 -1.86
C LEU A 74 -10.30 -2.96 -3.23
N SER A 75 -9.57 -3.88 -3.88
CA SER A 75 -9.04 -3.68 -5.24
C SER A 75 -10.13 -3.36 -6.25
N ALA A 76 -11.21 -4.11 -6.23
CA ALA A 76 -12.31 -3.95 -7.15
C ALA A 76 -13.09 -2.65 -6.89
N ALA A 77 -13.26 -2.27 -5.62
CA ALA A 77 -13.85 -0.98 -5.26
C ALA A 77 -12.97 0.20 -5.72
N ARG A 78 -11.65 0.15 -5.48
CA ARG A 78 -10.74 1.19 -5.98
C ARG A 78 -10.72 1.26 -7.51
N ASN A 79 -10.69 0.12 -8.22
CA ASN A 79 -10.77 0.08 -9.69
C ASN A 79 -12.07 0.71 -10.21
N THR A 80 -13.20 0.40 -9.58
CA THR A 80 -14.48 1.02 -9.91
C THR A 80 -14.43 2.55 -9.75
N GLY A 81 -13.82 3.04 -8.66
CA GLY A 81 -13.61 4.47 -8.45
C GLY A 81 -12.72 5.10 -9.52
N ILE A 82 -11.63 4.44 -9.92
CA ILE A 82 -10.74 4.90 -11.00
C ILE A 82 -11.49 5.02 -12.33
N ASP A 83 -12.35 4.06 -12.65
CA ASP A 83 -13.09 4.05 -13.92
C ASP A 83 -14.13 5.18 -14.03
N HIS A 84 -14.63 5.69 -12.89
CA HIS A 84 -15.58 6.80 -12.82
C HIS A 84 -14.92 8.16 -12.57
N ALA A 85 -13.61 8.17 -12.27
CA ALA A 85 -12.86 9.39 -11.99
C ALA A 85 -12.69 10.26 -13.24
N SER A 86 -13.03 11.54 -13.12
CA SER A 86 -12.84 12.55 -14.18
C SER A 86 -11.67 13.50 -13.90
N GLY A 87 -11.18 13.52 -12.66
CA GLY A 87 -10.10 14.38 -12.21
C GLY A 87 -8.77 14.16 -12.92
N GLN A 88 -7.95 15.19 -12.93
CA GLN A 88 -6.57 15.11 -13.41
C GLN A 88 -5.69 14.28 -12.46
N TYR A 89 -6.03 14.34 -11.18
CA TYR A 89 -5.38 13.58 -10.12
C TYR A 89 -6.36 12.66 -9.41
N LEU A 90 -5.85 11.56 -8.89
CA LEU A 90 -6.54 10.65 -8.00
C LEU A 90 -5.94 10.73 -6.60
N TYR A 91 -6.80 10.67 -5.60
CA TYR A 91 -6.44 10.54 -4.20
C TYR A 91 -7.28 9.42 -3.59
N PHE A 92 -6.63 8.42 -2.99
CA PHE A 92 -7.31 7.33 -2.29
C PHE A 92 -7.39 7.65 -0.81
N LEU A 93 -8.58 7.50 -0.24
CA LEU A 93 -8.84 7.70 1.19
C LEU A 93 -9.64 6.50 1.71
N ASP A 94 -9.08 5.80 2.69
CA ASP A 94 -9.77 4.69 3.32
C ASP A 94 -10.92 5.21 4.22
N SER A 95 -12.07 4.56 4.20
CA SER A 95 -13.32 5.06 4.79
C SER A 95 -13.36 5.04 6.32
N ASP A 96 -12.38 4.45 6.97
CA ASP A 96 -12.16 4.49 8.42
C ASP A 96 -11.14 5.57 8.85
N ASP A 97 -10.51 6.25 7.88
CA ASP A 97 -9.55 7.33 8.08
C ASP A 97 -10.16 8.71 7.82
N TYR A 98 -9.39 9.76 8.01
CA TYR A 98 -9.76 11.14 7.68
C TYR A 98 -8.53 12.01 7.39
N ILE A 99 -8.75 13.17 6.75
CA ILE A 99 -7.69 14.13 6.41
C ILE A 99 -7.93 15.49 7.06
N GLY A 100 -6.85 16.21 7.38
CA GLY A 100 -6.92 17.59 7.87
C GLY A 100 -7.20 18.57 6.72
N ASP A 101 -7.55 19.79 7.07
CA ASP A 101 -8.16 20.77 6.14
C ASP A 101 -7.23 21.20 4.99
N ILE A 102 -5.91 21.05 5.14
CA ILE A 102 -4.92 21.46 4.12
C ILE A 102 -4.28 20.31 3.34
N GLU A 103 -4.68 19.08 3.57
CA GLU A 103 -4.08 17.88 2.94
C GLU A 103 -4.02 18.01 1.42
N LEU A 104 -5.17 18.13 0.76
CA LEU A 104 -5.22 18.18 -0.69
C LEU A 104 -4.55 19.44 -1.26
N SER A 105 -4.66 20.58 -0.58
CA SER A 105 -3.98 21.80 -1.03
C SER A 105 -2.46 21.68 -0.96
N SER A 106 -1.91 21.05 0.08
CA SER A 106 -0.47 20.83 0.24
C SER A 106 0.09 19.92 -0.86
N LEU A 107 -0.59 18.79 -1.11
CA LEU A 107 -0.17 17.85 -2.14
C LEU A 107 -0.28 18.44 -3.54
N VAL A 108 -1.34 19.20 -3.82
CA VAL A 108 -1.54 19.87 -5.12
C VAL A 108 -0.48 20.95 -5.37
N HIS A 109 -0.12 21.77 -4.38
CA HIS A 109 0.98 22.72 -4.52
C HIS A 109 2.30 21.99 -4.81
N ALA A 110 2.60 20.93 -4.03
CA ALA A 110 3.81 20.14 -4.26
C ALA A 110 3.84 19.52 -5.68
N ALA A 111 2.69 19.02 -6.16
CA ALA A 111 2.58 18.46 -7.51
C ALA A 111 2.87 19.51 -8.59
N ASN A 112 2.32 20.73 -8.46
CA ASN A 112 2.49 21.81 -9.41
C ASN A 112 3.92 22.33 -9.43
N ASP A 113 4.42 22.70 -8.25
CA ASP A 113 5.73 23.35 -8.11
C ASP A 113 6.87 22.45 -8.61
N ASN A 114 6.70 21.12 -8.46
CA ASN A 114 7.71 20.13 -8.81
C ASN A 114 7.35 19.32 -10.07
N ARG A 115 6.22 19.61 -10.74
CA ARG A 115 5.70 18.84 -11.89
C ARG A 115 5.62 17.34 -11.58
N ALA A 116 5.24 17.00 -10.35
CA ALA A 116 5.23 15.62 -9.91
C ALA A 116 4.05 14.84 -10.51
N ASP A 117 4.31 13.60 -10.86
CA ASP A 117 3.28 12.63 -11.29
C ASP A 117 2.70 11.91 -10.08
N ILE A 118 3.51 11.78 -9.02
CA ILE A 118 3.12 11.23 -7.72
C ILE A 118 3.66 12.15 -6.65
N VAL A 119 2.79 12.59 -5.73
CA VAL A 119 3.19 13.25 -4.49
C VAL A 119 2.84 12.34 -3.32
N ILE A 120 3.79 12.13 -2.44
CA ILE A 120 3.67 11.25 -1.28
C ILE A 120 3.72 12.09 -0.02
N GLY A 121 2.64 12.06 0.76
CA GLY A 121 2.55 12.68 2.08
C GLY A 121 3.04 11.76 3.20
N GLY A 122 3.33 12.34 4.35
CA GLY A 122 3.43 11.61 5.61
C GLY A 122 2.04 11.28 6.16
N PHE A 123 1.99 10.71 7.36
CA PHE A 123 0.72 10.45 8.04
C PHE A 123 0.88 10.51 9.56
N THR A 124 -0.24 10.62 10.26
CA THR A 124 -0.30 10.52 11.70
C THR A 124 -1.15 9.31 12.07
N LYS A 125 -0.58 8.36 12.80
CA LYS A 125 -1.32 7.21 13.33
C LYS A 125 -2.06 7.63 14.59
N ILE A 126 -3.37 7.38 14.63
CA ILE A 126 -4.24 7.61 15.78
C ILE A 126 -4.63 6.25 16.35
N SER A 127 -4.24 5.97 17.59
CA SER A 127 -4.68 4.75 18.29
C SER A 127 -6.02 4.98 19.02
N GLU A 128 -6.67 3.90 19.45
CA GLU A 128 -7.92 3.97 20.27
C GLU A 128 -7.73 4.78 21.56
N SER A 129 -6.54 4.82 22.12
CA SER A 129 -6.19 5.64 23.29
C SER A 129 -5.92 7.12 22.96
N ASN A 130 -6.19 7.56 21.72
CA ASN A 130 -5.87 8.91 21.21
C ASN A 130 -4.38 9.29 21.29
N VAL A 131 -3.49 8.32 21.39
CA VAL A 131 -2.06 8.55 21.23
C VAL A 131 -1.77 8.71 19.74
N SER A 132 -1.15 9.82 19.35
CA SER A 132 -0.77 10.08 17.97
C SER A 132 0.72 9.88 17.77
N GLU A 133 1.08 9.21 16.69
CA GLU A 133 2.46 9.03 16.24
C GLU A 133 2.57 9.56 14.80
N ALA A 134 3.39 10.60 14.60
CA ALA A 134 3.55 11.23 13.29
C ALA A 134 4.71 10.59 12.52
N TYR A 135 4.44 10.23 11.28
CA TYR A 135 5.38 9.69 10.30
C TYR A 135 5.60 10.75 9.21
N ALA A 136 6.50 11.68 9.48
CA ALA A 136 6.83 12.75 8.54
C ALA A 136 7.93 12.31 7.59
N ILE A 137 7.84 12.75 6.33
CA ILE A 137 8.88 12.54 5.32
C ILE A 137 9.46 13.90 4.90
N PRO A 138 10.77 13.99 4.63
CA PRO A 138 11.37 15.25 4.20
C PRO A 138 11.00 15.57 2.74
N ASP A 139 10.74 16.86 2.47
CA ASP A 139 10.47 17.36 1.12
C ASP A 139 11.59 16.99 0.14
N GLY A 140 11.20 16.67 -1.08
CA GLY A 140 12.14 16.51 -2.17
C GLY A 140 11.73 15.57 -3.27
N SER A 141 12.24 15.83 -4.45
CA SER A 141 12.14 14.90 -5.58
C SER A 141 13.01 13.67 -5.33
N VAL A 142 12.53 12.53 -5.77
CA VAL A 142 13.22 11.26 -5.60
C VAL A 142 13.24 10.48 -6.91
N SER A 143 14.41 9.95 -7.26
CA SER A 143 14.51 8.98 -8.35
C SER A 143 13.91 7.63 -7.93
N GLU A 144 13.48 6.84 -8.92
CA GLU A 144 12.95 5.50 -8.69
C GLU A 144 13.87 4.63 -7.82
N LEU A 145 15.18 4.60 -8.12
CA LEU A 145 16.16 3.85 -7.33
C LEU A 145 16.23 4.36 -5.88
N ASN A 146 16.34 5.67 -5.69
CA ASN A 146 16.43 6.25 -4.35
C ASN A 146 15.15 6.04 -3.53
N TYR A 147 13.99 6.03 -4.20
CA TYR A 147 12.71 5.67 -3.57
C TYR A 147 12.78 4.28 -2.94
N TRP A 148 13.20 3.28 -3.70
CA TRP A 148 13.29 1.91 -3.22
C TRP A 148 14.43 1.69 -2.22
N GLN A 149 15.54 2.43 -2.34
CA GLN A 149 16.60 2.42 -1.33
C GLN A 149 16.10 2.95 0.01
N ARG A 150 15.36 4.06 0.02
CA ARG A 150 14.72 4.58 1.24
C ARG A 150 13.74 3.56 1.82
N ALA A 151 12.84 3.03 1.00
CA ALA A 151 11.87 2.01 1.43
C ALA A 151 12.52 0.75 2.03
N SER A 152 13.75 0.38 1.63
CA SER A 152 14.46 -0.81 2.10
C SER A 152 15.33 -0.56 3.32
N HIS A 153 15.94 0.62 3.45
CA HIS A 153 17.00 0.89 4.44
C HIS A 153 16.58 1.87 5.53
N ASP A 154 15.51 2.62 5.32
CA ASP A 154 15.09 3.64 6.26
C ASP A 154 14.36 3.02 7.45
N LYS A 155 15.11 2.86 8.55
CA LYS A 155 14.54 2.41 9.84
C LYS A 155 13.85 3.55 10.60
N THR A 156 14.00 4.78 10.15
CA THR A 156 13.48 5.99 10.79
C THR A 156 12.02 6.20 10.45
N TYR A 157 11.60 5.70 9.27
CA TYR A 157 10.23 5.82 8.76
C TYR A 157 9.56 4.45 8.75
N SER A 158 8.26 4.45 8.99
CA SER A 158 7.45 3.27 8.73
C SER A 158 7.55 2.97 7.22
N ARG A 159 7.62 1.69 6.84
CA ARG A 159 7.59 1.32 5.41
C ARG A 159 6.23 1.58 4.77
N THR A 160 5.24 1.85 5.59
CA THR A 160 3.84 2.06 5.19
C THR A 160 3.73 3.18 4.17
N GLU A 161 4.35 4.34 4.40
CA GLU A 161 4.29 5.51 3.50
C GLU A 161 4.82 5.22 2.09
N TYR A 162 5.72 4.26 1.94
CA TYR A 162 6.25 3.88 0.61
C TYR A 162 5.32 2.93 -0.14
N ILE A 163 4.48 2.18 0.54
CA ILE A 163 3.73 1.06 -0.05
C ILE A 163 2.26 1.41 -0.28
N VAL A 164 1.58 1.94 0.74
CA VAL A 164 0.13 2.18 0.70
C VAL A 164 -0.29 3.12 -0.42
N SER A 165 -1.51 2.98 -0.90
CA SER A 165 -2.06 3.88 -1.92
C SER A 165 -2.71 5.14 -1.34
N TRP A 166 -3.14 5.12 -0.08
CA TRP A 166 -3.68 6.30 0.59
C TRP A 166 -2.59 7.33 0.94
N GLY A 167 -2.99 8.58 1.23
CA GLY A 167 -2.06 9.66 1.56
C GLY A 167 -1.14 10.08 0.40
N LYS A 168 -1.54 9.80 -0.83
CA LYS A 168 -0.80 10.12 -2.04
C LYS A 168 -1.68 10.75 -3.10
N LEU A 169 -1.13 11.73 -3.81
CA LEU A 169 -1.75 12.31 -4.99
C LEU A 169 -1.10 11.72 -6.24
N PHE A 170 -1.89 11.07 -7.08
CA PHE A 170 -1.42 10.44 -8.31
C PHE A 170 -1.98 11.15 -9.53
N LYS A 171 -1.19 11.38 -10.59
CA LYS A 171 -1.76 11.69 -11.89
C LYS A 171 -2.63 10.54 -12.38
N ARG A 172 -3.89 10.83 -12.74
CA ARG A 172 -4.85 9.81 -13.20
C ARG A 172 -4.34 9.00 -14.39
N GLN A 173 -3.55 9.60 -15.27
CA GLN A 173 -2.98 8.90 -16.44
C GLN A 173 -2.13 7.66 -16.10
N LEU A 174 -1.52 7.59 -14.92
CA LEU A 174 -0.78 6.41 -14.46
C LEU A 174 -1.68 5.17 -14.38
N PHE A 175 -2.97 5.38 -14.17
CA PHE A 175 -3.95 4.30 -14.07
C PHE A 175 -4.61 3.93 -15.41
N ASN A 176 -4.14 4.45 -16.55
CA ASN A 176 -4.68 4.04 -17.86
C ASN A 176 -4.41 2.56 -18.18
N SER A 177 -3.23 2.06 -17.74
CA SER A 177 -2.78 0.68 -17.95
C SER A 177 -2.50 -0.09 -16.67
N ILE A 178 -2.49 0.60 -15.52
CA ILE A 178 -2.19 0.01 -14.21
C ILE A 178 -3.49 -0.04 -13.41
N ARG A 179 -3.80 -1.19 -12.83
CA ARG A 179 -4.98 -1.42 -11.98
C ARG A 179 -4.59 -2.23 -10.77
N PHE A 180 -5.38 -2.12 -9.71
CA PHE A 180 -5.28 -3.02 -8.56
C PHE A 180 -5.63 -4.44 -8.96
N ASP A 181 -4.85 -5.42 -8.51
CA ASP A 181 -5.08 -6.83 -8.78
C ASP A 181 -6.27 -7.32 -7.90
N GLU A 182 -7.41 -7.62 -8.53
CA GLU A 182 -8.64 -8.02 -7.82
C GLU A 182 -8.49 -9.40 -7.17
N GLY A 183 -9.15 -9.57 -6.01
CA GLY A 183 -9.11 -10.82 -5.24
C GLY A 183 -7.80 -11.05 -4.49
N LYS A 184 -6.92 -10.05 -4.41
CA LYS A 184 -5.67 -10.08 -3.65
C LYS A 184 -5.79 -9.27 -2.36
N ILE A 185 -5.19 -9.80 -1.30
CA ILE A 185 -4.85 -9.05 -0.09
C ILE A 185 -3.44 -8.46 -0.28
N HIS A 186 -3.14 -7.33 0.36
CA HIS A 186 -1.90 -6.56 0.13
C HIS A 186 -1.81 -5.96 -1.29
N GLU A 187 -2.93 -5.51 -1.83
CA GLU A 187 -3.08 -4.97 -3.18
C GLU A 187 -2.10 -3.83 -3.50
N ASP A 188 -1.77 -3.03 -2.48
CA ASP A 188 -0.81 -1.92 -2.59
C ASP A 188 0.59 -2.41 -2.95
N GLU A 189 1.02 -3.56 -2.39
CA GLU A 189 2.31 -4.18 -2.68
C GLU A 189 2.44 -4.61 -4.15
N PHE A 190 1.31 -4.97 -4.80
CA PHE A 190 1.27 -5.39 -6.20
C PHE A 190 1.32 -4.22 -7.18
N ILE A 191 0.83 -3.05 -6.79
CA ILE A 191 0.64 -1.93 -7.71
C ILE A 191 1.72 -0.86 -7.61
N ILE A 192 2.23 -0.56 -6.40
CA ILE A 192 3.06 0.62 -6.16
C ILE A 192 4.35 0.63 -7.01
N HIS A 193 5.01 -0.51 -7.19
CA HIS A 193 6.23 -0.56 -8.01
C HIS A 193 5.95 -0.28 -9.49
N LYS A 194 4.76 -0.62 -10.00
CA LYS A 194 4.33 -0.31 -11.37
C LYS A 194 4.10 1.19 -11.51
N LEU A 195 3.43 1.82 -10.53
CA LEU A 195 3.15 3.26 -10.53
C LEU A 195 4.43 4.10 -10.42
N ILE A 196 5.34 3.74 -9.51
CA ILE A 196 6.64 4.42 -9.35
C ILE A 196 7.51 4.27 -10.61
N ALA A 197 7.44 3.13 -11.29
CA ALA A 197 8.17 2.88 -12.53
C ALA A 197 7.68 3.71 -13.72
N ASP A 198 6.37 3.98 -13.78
CA ASP A 198 5.73 4.72 -14.86
C ASP A 198 5.77 6.25 -14.64
N ALA A 199 5.95 6.68 -13.39
CA ALA A 199 6.05 8.08 -13.02
C ALA A 199 7.38 8.69 -13.48
N GLN A 200 7.33 9.87 -14.11
CA GLN A 200 8.53 10.62 -14.45
C GLN A 200 9.10 11.39 -13.25
N ASN A 201 8.23 11.93 -12.41
CA ASN A 201 8.59 12.70 -11.24
C ASN A 201 7.82 12.26 -10.01
N VAL A 202 8.54 11.80 -8.99
CA VAL A 202 7.99 11.47 -7.67
C VAL A 202 8.53 12.50 -6.66
N TYR A 203 7.65 13.05 -5.83
CA TYR A 203 7.97 14.05 -4.83
C TYR A 203 7.45 13.67 -3.46
N PHE A 204 8.26 13.82 -2.43
CA PHE A 204 7.83 13.73 -1.04
C PHE A 204 7.41 15.10 -0.53
N CYS A 205 6.25 15.18 0.13
CA CYS A 205 5.70 16.40 0.73
C CYS A 205 5.67 16.24 2.25
N SER A 206 6.43 17.08 2.95
CA SER A 206 6.50 17.07 4.42
C SER A 206 5.24 17.61 5.09
N VAL A 207 4.46 18.43 4.38
CA VAL A 207 3.20 19.01 4.87
C VAL A 207 2.06 18.09 4.43
N SER A 208 1.67 17.17 5.31
CA SER A 208 0.57 16.23 5.09
C SER A 208 -0.20 16.03 6.39
N GLU A 209 -1.51 15.91 6.26
CA GLU A 209 -2.46 15.76 7.36
C GLU A 209 -3.37 14.55 7.16
N TYR A 210 -2.79 13.42 6.75
CA TYR A 210 -3.49 12.14 6.72
C TYR A 210 -3.52 11.53 8.13
N TYR A 211 -4.69 11.16 8.62
CA TYR A 211 -4.88 10.57 9.94
C TYR A 211 -5.32 9.11 9.78
N TYR A 212 -4.37 8.20 9.94
CA TYR A 212 -4.60 6.77 9.94
C TYR A 212 -5.15 6.31 11.28
N VAL A 213 -6.38 5.83 11.31
CA VAL A 213 -7.07 5.37 12.53
C VAL A 213 -6.87 3.87 12.71
N SER A 214 -6.01 3.50 13.66
CA SER A 214 -5.79 2.10 14.00
C SER A 214 -6.98 1.52 14.74
N ASN A 215 -7.60 0.48 14.20
CA ASN A 215 -8.68 -0.25 14.84
C ASN A 215 -8.41 -1.77 14.86
N ASP A 216 -8.93 -2.48 15.86
CA ASP A 216 -8.74 -3.93 16.03
C ASP A 216 -9.47 -4.78 14.99
N LYS A 217 -10.35 -4.15 14.18
CA LYS A 217 -11.13 -4.82 13.12
C LYS A 217 -10.51 -4.66 11.74
N SER A 218 -9.30 -4.11 11.66
CA SER A 218 -8.58 -3.96 10.39
C SER A 218 -8.44 -5.30 9.67
N ILE A 219 -8.53 -5.29 8.34
CA ILE A 219 -8.29 -6.47 7.48
C ILE A 219 -6.95 -7.12 7.82
N MET A 220 -5.94 -6.30 8.18
CA MET A 220 -4.60 -6.75 8.55
C MET A 220 -4.53 -7.49 9.89
N SER A 221 -5.52 -7.33 10.79
CA SER A 221 -5.55 -8.05 12.07
C SER A 221 -5.98 -9.51 11.95
N ASN A 222 -6.55 -9.92 10.81
CA ASN A 222 -7.08 -11.26 10.56
C ASN A 222 -6.33 -11.98 9.42
N GLU A 223 -4.99 -12.02 9.48
CA GLU A 223 -4.20 -12.74 8.48
C GLU A 223 -4.52 -14.22 8.42
N THR A 224 -4.89 -14.67 7.22
CA THR A 224 -5.08 -16.09 6.88
C THR A 224 -3.83 -16.65 6.20
N PRO A 225 -3.64 -17.99 6.14
CA PRO A 225 -2.56 -18.58 5.33
C PRO A 225 -2.59 -18.11 3.86
N SER A 226 -3.77 -17.96 3.28
CA SER A 226 -3.93 -17.49 1.89
C SER A 226 -3.52 -16.03 1.73
N SER A 227 -3.85 -15.13 2.67
CA SER A 227 -3.41 -13.73 2.61
C SER A 227 -1.89 -13.58 2.74
N LYS A 228 -1.24 -14.42 3.56
CA LYS A 228 0.23 -14.48 3.62
C LYS A 228 0.85 -14.91 2.30
N LEU A 229 0.21 -15.81 1.57
CA LEU A 229 0.66 -16.21 0.23
C LEU A 229 0.56 -15.06 -0.78
N ASP A 230 -0.46 -14.21 -0.68
CA ASP A 230 -0.55 -13.01 -1.53
C ASP A 230 0.61 -12.03 -1.22
N GLY A 231 0.95 -11.83 0.05
CA GLY A 231 2.13 -11.04 0.43
C GLY A 231 3.44 -11.60 -0.12
N ILE A 232 3.61 -12.94 -0.08
CA ILE A 232 4.78 -13.61 -0.67
C ILE A 232 4.82 -13.36 -2.18
N GLU A 233 3.70 -13.53 -2.88
CA GLU A 233 3.59 -13.29 -4.32
C GLU A 233 3.97 -11.86 -4.68
N ALA A 234 3.42 -10.88 -3.97
CA ALA A 234 3.72 -9.47 -4.19
C ALA A 234 5.23 -9.17 -4.02
N TYR A 235 5.86 -9.73 -3.00
CA TYR A 235 7.30 -9.57 -2.78
C TYR A 235 8.15 -10.25 -3.86
N LEU A 236 7.73 -11.41 -4.35
CA LEU A 236 8.41 -12.08 -5.46
C LEU A 236 8.28 -11.28 -6.76
N CYS A 237 7.10 -10.77 -7.07
CA CYS A 237 6.87 -9.90 -8.22
C CYS A 237 7.78 -8.66 -8.17
N ARG A 238 7.85 -7.98 -7.03
CA ARG A 238 8.71 -6.80 -6.86
C ARG A 238 10.20 -7.16 -6.86
N SER A 239 10.59 -8.31 -6.30
CA SER A 239 11.98 -8.78 -6.37
C SER A 239 12.41 -9.05 -7.81
N ASN A 240 11.54 -9.67 -8.60
CA ASN A 240 11.80 -9.88 -10.03
C ASN A 240 11.90 -8.55 -10.78
N TYR A 241 11.02 -7.60 -10.47
CA TYR A 241 11.09 -6.24 -11.01
C TYR A 241 12.45 -5.58 -10.71
N PHE A 242 12.95 -5.63 -9.48
CA PHE A 242 14.27 -5.09 -9.12
C PHE A 242 15.41 -5.77 -9.91
N LEU A 243 15.32 -7.08 -10.15
CA LEU A 243 16.30 -7.79 -10.97
C LEU A 243 16.25 -7.37 -12.43
N THR A 244 15.09 -7.04 -12.99
CA THR A 244 15.00 -6.49 -14.36
C THR A 244 15.66 -5.11 -14.49
N ARG A 245 15.67 -4.34 -13.40
CA ARG A 245 16.35 -3.04 -13.27
C ARG A 245 17.82 -3.18 -12.90
N GLN A 246 18.35 -4.39 -12.73
CA GLN A 246 19.72 -4.68 -12.28
C GLN A 246 20.00 -4.18 -10.84
N TRP A 247 18.98 -4.06 -10.00
CA TRP A 247 19.07 -3.65 -8.59
C TRP A 247 19.14 -4.89 -7.68
N SER A 248 20.24 -5.64 -7.82
CA SER A 248 20.41 -6.94 -7.16
C SER A 248 20.36 -6.85 -5.63
N ASP A 249 20.90 -5.77 -5.04
CA ASP A 249 20.91 -5.58 -3.58
C ASP A 249 19.49 -5.37 -3.04
N LEU A 250 18.66 -4.56 -3.71
CA LEU A 250 17.25 -4.37 -3.35
C LEU A 250 16.44 -5.67 -3.48
N ALA A 251 16.67 -6.40 -4.56
CA ALA A 251 16.04 -7.72 -4.75
C ALA A 251 16.46 -8.69 -3.65
N PHE A 252 17.74 -8.72 -3.30
CA PHE A 252 18.27 -9.58 -2.25
C PHE A 252 17.64 -9.26 -0.88
N ASP A 253 17.57 -7.96 -0.50
CA ASP A 253 16.98 -7.53 0.77
C ASP A 253 15.49 -7.90 0.87
N LEU A 254 14.75 -7.74 -0.23
CA LEU A 254 13.34 -8.14 -0.26
C LEU A 254 13.16 -9.65 -0.20
N LEU A 255 14.05 -10.44 -0.82
CA LEU A 255 14.03 -11.89 -0.75
C LEU A 255 14.40 -12.42 0.65
N ILE A 256 15.23 -11.71 1.42
CA ILE A 256 15.44 -12.02 2.84
C ILE A 256 14.12 -11.89 3.63
N GLN A 257 13.37 -10.81 3.38
CA GLN A 257 12.06 -10.61 4.01
C GLN A 257 11.03 -11.67 3.56
N THR A 258 11.01 -11.97 2.26
CA THR A 258 10.16 -13.03 1.71
C THR A 258 10.42 -14.38 2.38
N LYS A 259 11.68 -14.69 2.73
CA LYS A 259 12.02 -15.89 3.50
C LYS A 259 11.30 -15.93 4.86
N GLN A 260 11.18 -14.79 5.55
CA GLN A 260 10.47 -14.76 6.84
C GLN A 260 8.99 -15.06 6.66
N LEU A 261 8.36 -14.52 5.61
CA LEU A 261 6.98 -14.86 5.27
C LEU A 261 6.81 -16.34 4.94
N LEU A 262 7.72 -16.90 4.13
CA LEU A 262 7.72 -18.34 3.78
C LEU A 262 7.85 -19.24 5.02
N LEU A 263 8.63 -18.82 6.03
CA LEU A 263 8.76 -19.55 7.30
C LEU A 263 7.51 -19.41 8.19
N GLY A 264 6.78 -18.31 8.06
CA GLY A 264 5.55 -18.06 8.81
C GLY A 264 4.29 -18.71 8.24
N VAL A 265 4.38 -19.35 7.06
CA VAL A 265 3.29 -20.13 6.50
C VAL A 265 3.30 -21.51 7.15
N ASN A 266 2.22 -21.84 7.90
CA ASN A 266 2.09 -23.08 8.63
C ASN A 266 1.77 -24.28 7.70
N ASP A 267 2.05 -25.49 8.19
CA ASP A 267 1.77 -26.75 7.46
C ASP A 267 0.26 -27.05 7.30
N ASP A 268 -0.61 -26.29 7.98
CA ASP A 268 -2.08 -26.42 7.94
C ASP A 268 -2.75 -25.69 6.77
N ILE A 269 -2.02 -25.42 5.69
CA ILE A 269 -2.58 -24.86 4.46
C ILE A 269 -3.28 -25.96 3.63
N GLY A 270 -4.41 -25.60 3.00
CA GLY A 270 -5.16 -26.49 2.10
C GLY A 270 -4.35 -26.91 0.87
N ASP A 271 -4.84 -27.89 0.13
CA ASP A 271 -4.09 -28.45 -1.02
C ASP A 271 -3.81 -27.41 -2.13
N GLU A 272 -4.74 -26.47 -2.36
CA GLU A 272 -4.55 -25.35 -3.31
C GLU A 272 -3.43 -24.42 -2.83
N ASP A 273 -3.46 -24.03 -1.58
CA ASP A 273 -2.44 -23.17 -0.97
C ASP A 273 -1.07 -23.86 -0.91
N ARG A 274 -1.01 -25.18 -0.71
CA ARG A 274 0.25 -25.96 -0.80
C ARG A 274 0.85 -25.90 -2.20
N THR A 275 0.00 -25.92 -3.22
CA THR A 275 0.45 -25.83 -4.61
C THR A 275 1.03 -24.43 -4.88
N ARG A 276 0.34 -23.36 -4.45
CA ARG A 276 0.82 -21.98 -4.53
C ARG A 276 2.14 -21.81 -3.75
N PHE A 277 2.18 -22.27 -2.51
CA PHE A 277 3.39 -22.21 -1.67
C PHE A 277 4.59 -22.88 -2.33
N SER A 278 4.40 -24.10 -2.86
CA SER A 278 5.47 -24.85 -3.54
C SER A 278 5.96 -24.12 -4.79
N SER A 279 5.07 -23.45 -5.51
CA SER A 279 5.41 -22.61 -6.66
C SER A 279 6.25 -21.41 -6.25
N TYR A 280 5.80 -20.67 -5.22
CA TYR A 280 6.50 -19.50 -4.71
C TYR A 280 7.86 -19.83 -4.11
N LEU A 281 8.01 -20.99 -3.46
CA LEU A 281 9.32 -21.45 -2.97
C LEU A 281 10.30 -21.73 -4.12
N ARG A 282 9.81 -22.30 -5.24
CA ARG A 282 10.65 -22.49 -6.44
C ARG A 282 11.05 -21.17 -7.07
N GLU A 283 10.11 -20.23 -7.18
CA GLU A 283 10.35 -18.91 -7.71
C GLU A 283 11.33 -18.13 -6.82
N TRP A 284 11.12 -18.11 -5.50
CA TRP A 284 12.03 -17.51 -4.54
C TRP A 284 13.46 -18.02 -4.72
N ARG A 285 13.65 -19.33 -4.85
CA ARG A 285 14.97 -19.94 -5.10
C ARG A 285 15.61 -19.45 -6.38
N SER A 286 14.81 -19.33 -7.45
CA SER A 286 15.28 -18.84 -8.75
C SER A 286 15.73 -17.38 -8.66
N LEU A 287 14.93 -16.54 -8.04
CA LEU A 287 15.22 -15.11 -7.84
C LEU A 287 16.41 -14.91 -6.91
N TYR A 288 16.46 -15.66 -5.81
CA TYR A 288 17.58 -15.62 -4.86
C TYR A 288 18.92 -15.93 -5.54
N LYS A 289 18.98 -17.00 -6.34
CA LYS A 289 20.19 -17.37 -7.11
C LYS A 289 20.65 -16.22 -8.04
N ARG A 290 19.70 -15.46 -8.60
CA ARG A 290 19.99 -14.33 -9.50
C ARG A 290 20.42 -13.06 -8.76
N SER A 291 19.99 -12.87 -7.53
CA SER A 291 20.26 -11.68 -6.72
C SER A 291 21.55 -11.76 -5.90
N VAL A 292 22.04 -12.97 -5.59
CA VAL A 292 23.20 -13.16 -4.72
C VAL A 292 24.47 -12.66 -5.40
N SER A 293 25.11 -11.67 -4.76
CA SER A 293 26.48 -11.24 -5.03
C SER A 293 27.44 -11.72 -3.93
N PHE A 294 28.73 -11.66 -4.19
CA PHE A 294 29.75 -12.06 -3.20
C PHE A 294 29.65 -11.20 -1.92
N SER A 295 29.34 -9.92 -2.02
CA SER A 295 29.14 -9.00 -0.89
C SER A 295 27.92 -9.37 -0.04
N CYS A 296 26.85 -9.85 -0.63
CA CYS A 296 25.65 -10.27 0.09
C CYS A 296 25.88 -11.47 1.00
N LEU A 297 26.79 -12.37 0.65
CA LEU A 297 27.09 -13.58 1.42
C LEU A 297 27.78 -13.29 2.76
N PHE A 298 28.44 -12.14 2.90
CA PHE A 298 29.10 -11.77 4.17
C PHE A 298 28.17 -11.08 5.16
N ARG A 299 26.93 -10.79 4.80
CA ARG A 299 25.92 -10.32 5.75
C ARG A 299 25.39 -11.51 6.56
N ILE A 300 25.17 -11.33 7.86
CA ILE A 300 24.60 -12.39 8.74
C ILE A 300 23.30 -12.92 8.16
N ASP A 301 22.40 -12.02 7.74
CA ASP A 301 21.13 -12.39 7.11
C ASP A 301 21.34 -13.14 5.79
N GLY A 302 22.39 -12.80 5.05
CA GLY A 302 22.77 -13.46 3.81
C GLY A 302 23.21 -14.90 4.03
N LEU A 303 24.02 -15.18 5.05
CA LEU A 303 24.44 -16.54 5.42
C LEU A 303 23.26 -17.41 5.85
N SER A 304 22.40 -16.88 6.73
CA SER A 304 21.18 -17.56 7.18
C SER A 304 20.23 -17.86 6.00
N THR A 305 20.08 -16.93 5.07
CA THR A 305 19.23 -17.09 3.91
C THR A 305 19.82 -18.05 2.89
N THR A 306 21.15 -18.04 2.72
CA THR A 306 21.85 -19.04 1.89
C THR A 306 21.69 -20.45 2.46
N PHE A 307 21.77 -20.60 3.77
CA PHE A 307 21.53 -21.88 4.43
C PHE A 307 20.08 -22.37 4.21
N TYR A 308 19.09 -21.50 4.34
CA TYR A 308 17.69 -21.83 4.00
C TYR A 308 17.52 -22.19 2.51
N TYR A 309 18.20 -21.48 1.62
CA TYR A 309 18.18 -21.79 0.19
C TYR A 309 18.68 -23.22 -0.10
N LEU A 310 19.82 -23.61 0.53
CA LEU A 310 20.44 -24.89 0.29
C LEU A 310 19.75 -26.03 1.05
N PHE A 311 19.32 -25.78 2.28
CA PHE A 311 18.84 -26.79 3.21
C PHE A 311 17.55 -26.35 3.95
N PRO A 312 16.43 -26.14 3.24
CA PRO A 312 15.23 -25.53 3.85
C PRO A 312 14.63 -26.36 4.98
N MET A 313 14.60 -27.68 4.87
CA MET A 313 14.07 -28.58 5.90
C MET A 313 14.93 -28.55 7.16
N THR A 314 16.25 -28.63 7.00
CA THR A 314 17.20 -28.55 8.12
C THR A 314 17.17 -27.18 8.79
N TYR A 315 17.02 -26.10 8.01
CA TYR A 315 16.89 -24.75 8.54
C TYR A 315 15.65 -24.61 9.42
N ARG A 316 14.49 -25.06 8.95
CA ARG A 316 13.24 -25.04 9.73
C ARG A 316 13.40 -25.81 11.04
N PHE A 317 13.89 -27.03 10.98
CA PHE A 317 14.11 -27.86 12.15
C PHE A 317 15.03 -27.19 13.17
N LEU A 318 16.17 -26.62 12.74
CA LEU A 318 17.09 -25.93 13.63
C LEU A 318 16.48 -24.68 14.23
N LYS A 319 15.69 -23.90 13.47
CA LYS A 319 14.99 -22.72 13.95
C LYS A 319 14.00 -23.11 15.07
N GLU A 320 13.14 -24.08 14.82
CA GLU A 320 12.18 -24.59 15.81
C GLU A 320 12.88 -25.08 17.09
N LEU A 321 14.03 -25.77 16.95
CA LEU A 321 14.80 -26.27 18.09
C LEU A 321 15.44 -25.12 18.91
N LEU A 322 15.85 -24.04 18.29
CA LEU A 322 16.37 -22.85 18.97
C LEU A 322 15.26 -22.09 19.70
N GLU A 323 14.11 -21.88 19.03
CA GLU A 323 12.95 -21.21 19.62
C GLU A 323 12.40 -21.98 20.83
N THR A 324 12.33 -23.32 20.78
CA THR A 324 11.89 -24.16 21.91
C THR A 324 12.87 -24.15 23.09
N ASN A 325 14.15 -23.84 22.85
CA ASN A 325 15.17 -23.78 23.91
C ASN A 325 15.45 -22.34 24.40
N GLY A 326 14.67 -21.33 23.96
CA GLY A 326 14.78 -19.94 24.41
C GLY A 326 16.08 -19.25 23.98
N VAL A 327 16.70 -19.69 22.91
CA VAL A 327 17.89 -19.06 22.32
C VAL A 327 17.40 -18.17 21.18
N GLU A 328 17.43 -16.83 21.39
CA GLU A 328 17.15 -15.81 20.35
C GLU A 328 18.25 -15.73 19.27
#